data_fbeaf062f37a1bd4e7df1d1d7acec7c2
#
_entry.id   fbeaf062f37a1bd4e7df1d1d7acec7c2
#
_cell.length_a   1.000
_cell.length_b   1.000
_cell.length_c   1.000
_cell.angle_alpha   90.00
_cell.angle_beta   90.00
_cell.angle_gamma   90.00
#
_symmetry.space_group_name_H-M   'P 1'
#
loop_
_entity.id
_entity.type
_entity.pdbx_description
1 polymer ?
#
loop_
_entity_poly.entity_id
_entity_poly.type
_entity_poly.pdbx_seq_one_letter_code
_entity_poly.pdbx_strand_id
1 'polypeptide(L)'
;MTNWESLTVAQLKEECKSRGLSVGGKKTDLVARLEEHTIPNDVLDAEIADDSSPPNARSILGRVKQLPVSVLAVIGIMLIGTMGGAILYGDDVIEWIQGEPDYQLIEFDPASARGYAQSLVDLGHPEWEGRMSGTIEEHNTADFIKANFTSMGIPSTIEDFDVPMFVIDDEPELGICHAGDVGQTLPAFACGATDVNADFINFEHRSDFVLQGYSGSSFIRYVDDIDVVDLGTGNESADWNTGAGSVVLVHMTEETESNTDLFKRASENDVEGLILINERQNCDELVSGDCIPYFKSVDISAIDNIPIDMGFIMVSQSVGQTIIDNVINQDGRLQFMTYVENAGEATVKVPCGIIQGESDSLIIIGAHHDTVYMAQGAVDDSSGTATVLEMARQFGLIESQMGTPKHTIYFCTWGGEEEGLFGSTAWVDKHRNNLYENLRLYINLDMNHVDAERNSGVTLFGNHNTDVSHISGISEKFKQQYPDLADRYNMQVRKLDDTDMPYNSDHAPFVYNIDEDESDGKQYGRAVVCYGSGSLEYHTYLDNMDRFNEESLAVSGIIYGSLVYYLAYGD
;
A
#
# COMPACT_ATOMS: atom_id res chain seq x y z
N MET A 1 -35.18 18.78 7.70
CA MET A 1 -33.92 18.21 8.22
C MET A 1 -34.20 16.79 8.68
N THR A 2 -33.45 15.84 8.20
CA THR A 2 -33.61 14.43 8.60
C THR A 2 -33.07 14.28 10.02
N ASN A 3 -33.83 13.66 10.91
CA ASN A 3 -33.38 13.42 12.28
C ASN A 3 -32.53 12.13 12.31
N TRP A 4 -31.24 12.29 12.12
CA TRP A 4 -30.28 11.18 12.08
C TRP A 4 -30.19 10.41 13.40
N GLU A 5 -30.42 11.04 14.54
CA GLU A 5 -30.39 10.40 15.85
C GLU A 5 -31.47 9.31 16.00
N SER A 6 -32.56 9.36 15.22
CA SER A 6 -33.62 8.37 15.26
C SER A 6 -33.30 7.05 14.54
N LEU A 7 -32.23 7.02 13.73
CA LEU A 7 -31.83 5.84 12.94
C LEU A 7 -31.00 4.86 13.76
N THR A 8 -31.06 3.59 13.38
CA THR A 8 -30.17 2.54 13.90
C THR A 8 -28.76 2.70 13.33
N VAL A 9 -27.76 2.12 13.98
CA VAL A 9 -26.35 2.16 13.50
C VAL A 9 -26.24 1.58 12.09
N ALA A 10 -26.96 0.50 11.77
CA ALA A 10 -26.97 -0.09 10.43
C ALA A 10 -27.51 0.89 9.38
N GLN A 11 -28.62 1.56 9.66
CA GLN A 11 -29.20 2.56 8.76
C GLN A 11 -28.30 3.80 8.58
N LEU A 12 -27.61 4.23 9.64
CA LEU A 12 -26.65 5.32 9.57
C LEU A 12 -25.43 4.98 8.72
N LYS A 13 -24.92 3.75 8.83
CA LYS A 13 -23.82 3.25 7.99
C LYS A 13 -24.21 3.19 6.51
N GLU A 14 -25.42 2.73 6.21
CA GLU A 14 -25.93 2.69 4.84
C GLU A 14 -26.10 4.10 4.27
N GLU A 15 -26.56 5.05 5.08
CA GLU A 15 -26.69 6.44 4.67
C GLU A 15 -25.33 7.13 4.49
N CYS A 16 -24.34 6.83 5.32
CA CYS A 16 -22.95 7.26 5.11
C CYS A 16 -22.38 6.68 3.81
N LYS A 17 -22.55 5.36 3.57
CA LYS A 17 -22.08 4.68 2.36
C LYS A 17 -22.69 5.29 1.09
N SER A 18 -23.99 5.57 1.08
CA SER A 18 -24.68 6.18 -0.08
C SER A 18 -24.20 7.59 -0.41
N ARG A 19 -23.52 8.25 0.52
CA ARG A 19 -22.97 9.61 0.38
C ARG A 19 -21.45 9.63 0.23
N GLY A 20 -20.82 8.46 0.12
CA GLY A 20 -19.36 8.35 0.04
C GLY A 20 -18.64 8.70 1.34
N LEU A 21 -19.34 8.61 2.49
CA LEU A 21 -18.78 8.93 3.80
C LEU A 21 -18.33 7.66 4.51
N SER A 22 -17.29 7.75 5.33
CA SER A 22 -16.78 6.63 6.14
C SER A 22 -17.89 6.02 7.01
N VAL A 23 -17.95 4.69 7.06
CA VAL A 23 -18.96 3.91 7.81
C VAL A 23 -18.47 3.43 9.17
N GLY A 24 -17.22 3.73 9.54
CA GLY A 24 -16.62 3.39 10.84
C GLY A 24 -17.10 4.32 11.97
N GLY A 25 -16.96 3.86 13.21
CA GLY A 25 -17.25 4.63 14.42
C GLY A 25 -18.55 4.25 15.13
N LYS A 26 -18.77 4.90 16.28
CA LYS A 26 -20.00 4.73 17.10
C LYS A 26 -21.18 5.49 16.47
N LYS A 27 -22.37 5.26 16.97
CA LYS A 27 -23.59 5.93 16.49
C LYS A 27 -23.47 7.44 16.45
N THR A 28 -22.88 8.03 17.48
CA THR A 28 -22.63 9.48 17.59
C THR A 28 -21.76 10.02 16.47
N ASP A 29 -20.76 9.27 16.06
CA ASP A 29 -19.78 9.67 15.04
C ASP A 29 -20.42 9.64 13.63
N LEU A 30 -21.26 8.65 13.37
CA LEU A 30 -22.04 8.54 12.13
C LEU A 30 -23.07 9.65 12.00
N VAL A 31 -23.73 10.02 13.09
CA VAL A 31 -24.71 11.13 13.13
C VAL A 31 -24.00 12.46 12.86
N ALA A 32 -22.90 12.75 13.55
CA ALA A 32 -22.12 13.98 13.36
C ALA A 32 -21.64 14.12 11.90
N ARG A 33 -21.15 13.05 11.30
CA ARG A 33 -20.67 13.01 9.92
C ARG A 33 -21.79 13.28 8.90
N LEU A 34 -22.98 12.77 9.13
CA LEU A 34 -24.16 12.99 8.28
C LEU A 34 -24.74 14.42 8.46
N GLU A 35 -24.64 14.99 9.65
CA GLU A 35 -25.04 16.37 9.92
C GLU A 35 -24.13 17.36 9.22
N GLU A 36 -22.82 17.17 9.30
CA GLU A 36 -21.82 18.00 8.64
C GLU A 36 -21.98 17.98 7.11
N HIS A 37 -22.28 16.83 6.53
CA HIS A 37 -22.51 16.71 5.08
C HIS A 37 -23.87 17.24 4.63
N THR A 38 -24.77 17.61 5.55
CA THR A 38 -26.10 18.17 5.22
C THR A 38 -26.11 19.69 5.24
N ILE A 39 -25.03 20.37 5.57
CA ILE A 39 -24.90 21.83 5.47
C ILE A 39 -24.73 22.14 3.98
N PRO A 40 -25.63 22.95 3.36
CA PRO A 40 -25.49 23.34 1.96
C PRO A 40 -24.20 24.13 1.75
N ASN A 41 -23.43 23.81 0.72
CA ASN A 41 -22.21 24.53 0.31
C ASN A 41 -22.42 26.03 0.02
N ASP A 42 -23.66 26.48 -0.11
CA ASP A 42 -24.02 27.86 -0.39
C ASP A 42 -23.70 28.84 0.77
N VAL A 43 -23.28 28.36 1.93
CA VAL A 43 -22.91 29.20 3.09
C VAL A 43 -21.39 29.41 3.18
N LEU A 44 -20.60 28.58 2.50
CA LEU A 44 -19.12 28.71 2.48
C LEU A 44 -18.61 29.63 1.36
N ASP A 45 -19.40 29.84 0.30
CA ASP A 45 -19.01 30.70 -0.84
C ASP A 45 -19.34 32.19 -0.66
N ALA A 46 -19.90 32.59 0.48
CA ALA A 46 -20.35 33.99 0.71
C ALA A 46 -19.31 34.90 1.40
N GLU A 47 -18.13 34.41 1.78
CA GLU A 47 -17.08 35.20 2.44
C GLU A 47 -15.74 35.31 1.71
N ILE A 48 -15.63 34.85 0.48
CA ILE A 48 -14.45 35.09 -0.37
C ILE A 48 -14.87 35.84 -1.63
N ALA A 49 -15.34 37.06 -1.44
CA ALA A 49 -15.38 38.06 -2.49
C ALA A 49 -14.47 39.22 -2.07
N ASP A 50 -13.29 39.17 -2.68
CA ASP A 50 -12.49 40.31 -3.11
C ASP A 50 -12.46 41.57 -2.22
N ASP A 51 -11.39 41.82 -1.54
CA ASP A 51 -10.59 43.05 -1.75
C ASP A 51 -9.33 43.09 -0.89
N SER A 52 -8.26 43.54 -1.48
CA SER A 52 -7.04 44.06 -0.90
C SER A 52 -5.87 43.12 -0.67
N SER A 53 -4.90 43.30 -1.53
CA SER A 53 -3.49 42.98 -1.30
C SER A 53 -3.05 43.28 0.14
N PRO A 54 -2.32 42.40 0.82
CA PRO A 54 -1.86 42.67 2.17
C PRO A 54 -0.94 43.90 2.18
N PRO A 55 -1.07 44.77 3.17
CA PRO A 55 -0.23 45.95 3.28
C PRO A 55 1.22 45.53 3.51
N ASN A 56 2.11 46.07 2.71
CA ASN A 56 3.56 45.84 2.77
C ASN A 56 4.07 45.84 4.23
N ALA A 57 4.80 44.81 4.63
CA ALA A 57 5.32 44.65 6.00
C ALA A 57 6.09 45.87 6.53
N ARG A 58 6.70 46.65 5.63
CA ARG A 58 7.33 47.95 5.98
C ARG A 58 6.37 49.00 6.53
N SER A 59 5.08 48.96 6.20
CA SER A 59 4.10 49.91 6.71
C SER A 59 3.62 49.55 8.14
N ILE A 60 3.67 48.27 8.52
CA ILE A 60 3.26 47.82 9.86
C ILE A 60 4.35 48.16 10.90
N LEU A 61 5.62 47.93 10.60
CA LEU A 61 6.71 48.32 11.50
C LEU A 61 6.80 49.82 11.72
N GLY A 62 6.46 50.64 10.71
CA GLY A 62 6.39 52.09 10.83
C GLY A 62 5.27 52.58 11.75
N ARG A 63 4.15 51.87 11.82
CA ARG A 63 3.02 52.20 12.70
C ARG A 63 3.22 51.73 14.14
N VAL A 64 3.91 50.61 14.37
CA VAL A 64 4.23 50.12 15.73
C VAL A 64 5.13 51.11 16.49
N LYS A 65 6.04 51.80 15.85
CA LYS A 65 6.93 52.80 16.47
C LYS A 65 6.20 54.08 16.97
N GLN A 66 4.94 54.26 16.61
CA GLN A 66 4.15 55.44 17.01
C GLN A 66 3.07 55.12 18.05
N LEU A 67 3.02 53.90 18.56
CA LEU A 67 2.03 53.48 19.56
C LEU A 67 2.45 53.95 20.97
N PRO A 68 1.49 54.34 21.83
CA PRO A 68 1.76 54.67 23.23
C PRO A 68 2.31 53.46 24.00
N VAL A 69 3.16 53.70 24.99
CA VAL A 69 3.81 52.64 25.81
C VAL A 69 2.80 51.65 26.41
N SER A 70 1.58 52.14 26.73
CA SER A 70 0.48 51.27 27.21
C SER A 70 -0.01 50.27 26.16
N VAL A 71 -0.01 50.62 24.88
CA VAL A 71 -0.41 49.74 23.79
C VAL A 71 0.71 48.74 23.48
N LEU A 72 1.97 49.17 23.57
CA LEU A 72 3.13 48.28 23.45
C LEU A 72 3.20 47.27 24.60
N ALA A 73 2.75 47.65 25.82
CA ALA A 73 2.63 46.76 26.97
C ALA A 73 1.53 45.70 26.76
N VAL A 74 0.39 46.06 26.16
CA VAL A 74 -0.69 45.11 25.83
C VAL A 74 -0.26 44.13 24.73
N ILE A 75 0.45 44.64 23.71
CA ILE A 75 1.04 43.77 22.66
C ILE A 75 2.10 42.86 23.27
N GLY A 76 2.92 43.35 24.20
CA GLY A 76 3.89 42.53 24.93
C GLY A 76 3.25 41.44 25.80
N ILE A 77 2.11 41.74 26.44
CA ILE A 77 1.34 40.78 27.23
C ILE A 77 0.64 39.74 26.33
N MET A 78 0.14 40.15 25.16
CA MET A 78 -0.39 39.24 24.16
C MET A 78 0.71 38.30 23.59
N LEU A 79 1.91 38.83 23.32
CA LEU A 79 3.04 38.05 22.88
C LEU A 79 3.55 37.08 23.95
N ILE A 80 3.49 37.46 25.25
CA ILE A 80 3.83 36.54 26.35
C ILE A 80 2.71 35.51 26.57
N GLY A 81 1.45 35.88 26.37
CA GLY A 81 0.31 34.97 26.39
C GLY A 81 0.31 33.98 25.21
N THR A 82 0.79 34.43 24.04
CA THR A 82 0.99 33.56 22.87
C THR A 82 2.27 32.71 22.97
N MET A 83 3.30 33.17 23.70
CA MET A 83 4.45 32.28 24.01
C MET A 83 4.07 31.12 24.95
N GLY A 84 3.10 31.32 25.87
CA GLY A 84 2.51 30.20 26.65
C GLY A 84 1.66 29.27 25.78
N GLY A 85 1.05 29.80 24.70
CA GLY A 85 0.34 29.03 23.68
C GLY A 85 1.28 28.42 22.63
N ALA A 86 2.43 29.03 22.36
CA ALA A 86 3.44 28.54 21.42
C ALA A 86 4.18 27.30 21.93
N ILE A 87 4.12 27.01 23.23
CA ILE A 87 4.55 25.69 23.78
C ILE A 87 3.48 24.61 23.50
N LEU A 88 2.24 24.98 23.19
CA LEU A 88 1.14 24.09 22.83
C LEU A 88 0.81 24.08 21.31
N TYR A 89 1.30 25.10 20.55
CA TYR A 89 1.03 25.29 19.12
C TYR A 89 2.28 25.82 18.38
N GLY A 90 3.46 25.36 18.80
CA GLY A 90 4.75 26.01 18.51
C GLY A 90 5.10 26.21 17.04
N ASP A 91 4.77 25.29 16.17
CA ASP A 91 5.21 25.31 14.78
C ASP A 91 4.38 26.32 13.93
N ASP A 92 3.07 26.37 14.11
CA ASP A 92 2.17 27.22 13.29
C ASP A 92 2.39 28.74 13.50
N VAL A 93 2.84 29.16 14.68
CA VAL A 93 3.08 30.58 15.01
C VAL A 93 4.42 31.07 14.47
N ILE A 94 5.40 30.21 14.36
CA ILE A 94 6.72 30.54 13.85
C ILE A 94 6.66 30.75 12.33
N GLU A 95 5.93 29.92 11.59
CA GLU A 95 5.70 30.09 10.16
C GLU A 95 5.04 31.43 9.80
N TRP A 96 4.04 31.86 10.58
CA TRP A 96 3.37 33.14 10.32
C TRP A 96 4.29 34.36 10.49
N ILE A 97 5.36 34.25 11.27
CA ILE A 97 6.34 35.33 11.53
C ILE A 97 7.45 35.36 10.47
N GLN A 98 7.79 34.23 9.85
CA GLN A 98 8.95 34.08 8.94
C GLN A 98 8.66 34.45 7.48
N GLY A 99 7.40 34.57 7.06
CA GLY A 99 6.98 34.76 5.67
C GLY A 99 6.81 33.42 4.94
N GLU A 100 6.30 33.46 3.71
CA GLU A 100 6.18 32.24 2.90
C GLU A 100 7.55 31.60 2.69
N PRO A 101 7.70 30.28 2.95
CA PRO A 101 8.96 29.58 2.72
C PRO A 101 9.38 29.65 1.25
N ASP A 102 10.67 29.91 0.98
CA ASP A 102 11.21 29.85 -0.38
C ASP A 102 11.68 28.43 -0.68
N TYR A 103 10.76 27.59 -1.16
CA TYR A 103 11.08 26.23 -1.52
C TYR A 103 11.99 26.16 -2.75
N GLN A 104 12.97 25.27 -2.73
CA GLN A 104 13.79 24.93 -3.88
C GLN A 104 13.45 23.49 -4.32
N LEU A 105 13.21 23.31 -5.61
CA LEU A 105 12.96 21.97 -6.15
C LEU A 105 14.30 21.28 -6.40
N ILE A 106 14.40 20.03 -5.97
CA ILE A 106 15.54 19.16 -6.32
C ILE A 106 15.42 18.66 -7.76
N GLU A 107 16.52 18.19 -8.31
CA GLU A 107 16.53 17.46 -9.56
C GLU A 107 16.14 15.99 -9.31
N PHE A 108 15.49 15.39 -10.29
CA PHE A 108 15.16 13.96 -10.33
C PHE A 108 15.30 13.48 -11.77
N ASP A 109 16.00 12.38 -11.97
CA ASP A 109 16.21 11.81 -13.32
C ASP A 109 15.32 10.57 -13.52
N PRO A 110 14.18 10.70 -14.25
CA PRO A 110 13.29 9.57 -14.53
C PRO A 110 14.00 8.40 -15.23
N ALA A 111 14.95 8.70 -16.13
CA ALA A 111 15.68 7.66 -16.86
C ALA A 111 16.60 6.83 -15.92
N SER A 112 17.20 7.48 -14.93
CA SER A 112 17.96 6.80 -13.88
C SER A 112 17.05 5.92 -13.03
N ALA A 113 15.89 6.43 -12.61
CA ALA A 113 14.89 5.66 -11.86
C ALA A 113 14.40 4.43 -12.65
N ARG A 114 14.08 4.59 -13.96
CA ARG A 114 13.76 3.45 -14.83
C ARG A 114 14.88 2.41 -14.87
N GLY A 115 16.14 2.85 -14.92
CA GLY A 115 17.29 1.96 -14.91
C GLY A 115 17.39 1.13 -13.62
N TYR A 116 17.07 1.74 -12.46
CA TYR A 116 16.97 1.03 -11.18
C TYR A 116 15.80 0.05 -11.19
N ALA A 117 14.59 0.47 -11.60
CA ALA A 117 13.43 -0.40 -11.66
C ALA A 117 13.68 -1.63 -12.56
N GLN A 118 14.26 -1.44 -13.74
CA GLN A 118 14.62 -2.55 -14.62
C GLN A 118 15.62 -3.52 -13.96
N SER A 119 16.62 -2.98 -13.27
CA SER A 119 17.62 -3.81 -12.58
C SER A 119 17.01 -4.60 -11.41
N LEU A 120 16.01 -4.04 -10.73
CA LEU A 120 15.25 -4.74 -9.68
C LEU A 120 14.42 -5.88 -10.26
N VAL A 121 13.69 -5.61 -11.33
CA VAL A 121 12.89 -6.61 -12.06
C VAL A 121 13.75 -7.77 -12.56
N ASP A 122 14.94 -7.47 -13.09
CA ASP A 122 15.90 -8.48 -13.60
C ASP A 122 16.44 -9.43 -12.49
N LEU A 123 16.19 -9.12 -11.20
CA LEU A 123 16.56 -9.98 -10.06
C LEU A 123 15.47 -10.97 -9.64
N GLY A 124 14.29 -10.90 -10.26
CA GLY A 124 13.17 -11.78 -9.94
C GLY A 124 13.44 -13.27 -10.23
N HIS A 125 12.58 -14.11 -9.69
CA HIS A 125 12.64 -15.57 -9.87
C HIS A 125 12.63 -15.93 -11.36
N PRO A 126 13.47 -16.88 -11.81
CA PRO A 126 13.65 -17.16 -13.24
C PRO A 126 12.39 -17.69 -13.96
N GLU A 127 11.43 -18.25 -13.23
CA GLU A 127 10.18 -18.81 -13.77
C GLU A 127 8.97 -17.97 -13.35
N TRP A 128 8.92 -17.52 -12.10
CA TRP A 128 7.75 -16.80 -11.55
C TRP A 128 7.92 -15.28 -11.54
N GLU A 129 9.14 -14.79 -11.77
CA GLU A 129 9.51 -13.39 -11.93
C GLU A 129 9.45 -12.52 -10.66
N GLY A 130 8.86 -13.01 -9.57
CA GLY A 130 8.73 -12.26 -8.31
C GLY A 130 10.00 -12.26 -7.46
N ARG A 131 10.05 -11.34 -6.50
CA ARG A 131 11.09 -11.22 -5.47
C ARG A 131 10.44 -11.42 -4.09
N MET A 132 9.76 -12.57 -3.94
CA MET A 132 9.00 -12.88 -2.74
C MET A 132 9.88 -12.78 -1.49
N SER A 133 9.30 -12.27 -0.43
CA SER A 133 9.95 -12.10 0.87
C SER A 133 10.60 -13.36 1.40
N GLY A 134 11.81 -13.22 1.93
CA GLY A 134 12.59 -14.33 2.48
C GLY A 134 13.22 -15.27 1.45
N THR A 135 13.05 -15.02 0.15
CA THR A 135 13.69 -15.80 -0.92
C THR A 135 15.08 -15.25 -1.25
N ILE A 136 15.80 -16.03 -2.06
CA ILE A 136 17.12 -15.59 -2.54
C ILE A 136 17.03 -14.36 -3.45
N GLU A 137 15.92 -14.20 -4.16
CA GLU A 137 15.64 -13.05 -5.05
C GLU A 137 15.48 -11.77 -4.23
N GLU A 138 14.73 -11.78 -3.13
CA GLU A 138 14.62 -10.67 -2.20
C GLU A 138 15.98 -10.35 -1.57
N HIS A 139 16.73 -11.36 -1.12
CA HIS A 139 18.07 -11.17 -0.56
C HIS A 139 19.06 -10.55 -1.56
N ASN A 140 19.05 -11.01 -2.81
CA ASN A 140 19.88 -10.43 -3.87
C ASN A 140 19.49 -8.99 -4.17
N THR A 141 18.19 -8.69 -4.08
CA THR A 141 17.66 -7.32 -4.24
C THR A 141 18.15 -6.40 -3.13
N ALA A 142 18.11 -6.83 -1.88
CA ALA A 142 18.65 -6.08 -0.74
C ALA A 142 20.17 -5.82 -0.89
N ASP A 143 20.92 -6.82 -1.34
CA ASP A 143 22.36 -6.67 -1.62
C ASP A 143 22.63 -5.71 -2.79
N PHE A 144 21.82 -5.74 -3.84
CA PHE A 144 21.89 -4.79 -4.97
C PHE A 144 21.62 -3.36 -4.50
N ILE A 145 20.60 -3.14 -3.69
CA ILE A 145 20.25 -1.82 -3.14
C ILE A 145 21.40 -1.27 -2.29
N LYS A 146 21.95 -2.07 -1.38
CA LYS A 146 23.12 -1.70 -0.58
C LYS A 146 24.33 -1.35 -1.43
N ALA A 147 24.59 -2.15 -2.47
CA ALA A 147 25.70 -1.89 -3.40
C ALA A 147 25.54 -0.54 -4.13
N ASN A 148 24.30 -0.17 -4.49
CA ASN A 148 23.99 1.12 -5.09
C ASN A 148 24.26 2.27 -4.11
N PHE A 149 23.78 2.23 -2.86
CA PHE A 149 24.11 3.23 -1.85
C PHE A 149 25.62 3.39 -1.67
N THR A 150 26.35 2.27 -1.59
CA THR A 150 27.80 2.28 -1.49
C THR A 150 28.46 2.95 -2.71
N SER A 151 27.96 2.68 -3.93
CA SER A 151 28.47 3.28 -5.16
C SER A 151 28.24 4.80 -5.24
N MET A 152 27.18 5.29 -4.61
CA MET A 152 26.85 6.70 -4.45
C MET A 152 27.72 7.39 -3.36
N GLY A 153 28.54 6.62 -2.62
CA GLY A 153 29.32 7.11 -1.49
C GLY A 153 28.54 7.24 -0.19
N ILE A 154 27.32 6.69 -0.14
CA ILE A 154 26.45 6.72 1.03
C ILE A 154 26.76 5.49 1.90
N PRO A 155 27.15 5.66 3.18
CA PRO A 155 27.27 4.55 4.13
C PRO A 155 25.97 3.75 4.22
N SER A 156 26.07 2.42 4.22
CA SER A 156 24.88 1.59 4.16
C SER A 156 25.00 0.32 5.02
N THR A 157 23.86 -0.14 5.55
CA THR A 157 23.70 -1.36 6.35
C THR A 157 22.64 -2.25 5.75
N ILE A 158 22.63 -3.52 6.11
CA ILE A 158 21.46 -4.41 6.00
C ILE A 158 21.19 -4.94 7.39
N GLU A 159 19.94 -4.91 7.81
CA GLU A 159 19.46 -5.59 8.99
C GLU A 159 18.58 -6.77 8.58
N ASP A 160 18.77 -7.90 9.27
CA ASP A 160 18.05 -9.13 9.01
C ASP A 160 17.00 -9.33 10.12
N PHE A 161 15.79 -9.80 9.72
CA PHE A 161 14.68 -10.09 10.63
C PHE A 161 14.05 -11.43 10.27
N ASP A 162 13.94 -12.33 11.27
CA ASP A 162 13.20 -13.57 11.11
C ASP A 162 11.71 -13.28 11.36
N VAL A 163 10.87 -13.61 10.40
CA VAL A 163 9.43 -13.31 10.39
C VAL A 163 8.62 -14.54 9.99
N PRO A 164 7.35 -14.64 10.41
CA PRO A 164 6.46 -15.70 9.93
C PRO A 164 6.35 -15.63 8.41
N MET A 165 6.55 -16.77 7.74
CA MET A 165 6.57 -16.81 6.28
C MET A 165 6.15 -18.19 5.77
N PHE A 166 5.59 -18.22 4.57
CA PHE A 166 5.37 -19.45 3.82
C PHE A 166 6.42 -19.61 2.71
N VAL A 167 6.63 -20.83 2.29
CA VAL A 167 7.58 -21.19 1.23
C VAL A 167 6.84 -22.00 0.18
N ILE A 168 7.00 -21.64 -1.09
CA ILE A 168 6.47 -22.39 -2.24
C ILE A 168 7.56 -23.36 -2.68
N ASP A 169 7.31 -24.66 -2.53
CA ASP A 169 8.30 -25.72 -2.78
C ASP A 169 8.33 -26.15 -4.25
N ASP A 170 7.19 -26.09 -4.95
CA ASP A 170 7.06 -26.49 -6.35
C ASP A 170 5.89 -25.75 -7.02
N GLU A 171 5.84 -25.78 -8.35
CA GLU A 171 4.79 -25.14 -9.13
C GLU A 171 3.42 -25.78 -8.85
N PRO A 172 2.39 -24.98 -8.50
CA PRO A 172 1.04 -25.51 -8.27
C PRO A 172 0.39 -25.97 -9.57
N GLU A 173 -0.48 -26.96 -9.48
CA GLU A 173 -1.19 -27.52 -10.63
C GLU A 173 -2.71 -27.42 -10.44
N LEU A 174 -3.41 -26.89 -11.44
CA LEU A 174 -4.86 -26.87 -11.51
C LEU A 174 -5.32 -27.44 -12.86
N GLY A 175 -6.30 -28.33 -12.83
CA GLY A 175 -6.86 -28.87 -14.06
C GLY A 175 -8.19 -29.55 -13.83
N ILE A 176 -8.89 -29.81 -14.91
CA ILE A 176 -10.15 -30.56 -14.90
C ILE A 176 -10.11 -31.70 -15.91
N CYS A 177 -10.77 -32.78 -15.54
CA CYS A 177 -11.07 -33.89 -16.43
C CYS A 177 -12.59 -33.99 -16.58
N HIS A 178 -13.11 -33.96 -17.79
CA HIS A 178 -14.54 -34.02 -18.06
C HIS A 178 -14.86 -35.02 -19.19
N ALA A 179 -16.14 -35.37 -19.33
CA ALA A 179 -16.58 -36.19 -20.45
C ALA A 179 -16.42 -35.42 -21.76
N GLY A 180 -15.72 -35.98 -22.71
CA GLY A 180 -15.65 -35.44 -24.06
C GLY A 180 -17.07 -35.33 -24.67
N ASP A 181 -17.15 -34.88 -25.92
CA ASP A 181 -18.40 -34.51 -26.66
C ASP A 181 -19.55 -35.53 -26.63
N VAL A 182 -19.47 -36.58 -25.86
CA VAL A 182 -20.42 -37.73 -25.85
C VAL A 182 -21.50 -37.63 -24.75
N GLY A 183 -21.44 -36.63 -23.87
CA GLY A 183 -22.51 -36.34 -22.87
C GLY A 183 -22.77 -37.49 -21.88
N GLN A 184 -21.75 -38.19 -21.43
CA GLN A 184 -21.84 -39.24 -20.42
C GLN A 184 -21.18 -38.82 -19.13
N THR A 185 -21.80 -39.13 -17.99
CA THR A 185 -21.17 -39.04 -16.67
C THR A 185 -19.91 -39.91 -16.62
N LEU A 186 -18.79 -39.31 -16.23
CA LEU A 186 -17.54 -40.05 -16.08
C LEU A 186 -17.50 -40.73 -14.71
N PRO A 187 -17.25 -42.07 -14.66
CA PRO A 187 -16.89 -42.68 -13.39
C PRO A 187 -15.52 -42.17 -12.94
N ALA A 188 -15.30 -42.01 -11.63
CA ALA A 188 -14.09 -41.41 -11.04
C ALA A 188 -12.77 -42.03 -11.59
N PHE A 189 -12.74 -43.32 -11.93
CA PHE A 189 -11.57 -43.99 -12.51
C PHE A 189 -11.30 -43.61 -13.97
N ALA A 190 -12.25 -43.01 -14.68
CA ALA A 190 -12.08 -42.73 -16.12
C ALA A 190 -11.02 -41.63 -16.34
N CYS A 191 -10.91 -40.68 -15.46
CA CYS A 191 -9.90 -39.62 -15.53
C CYS A 191 -8.46 -40.11 -15.24
N GLY A 192 -8.29 -41.34 -14.79
CA GLY A 192 -7.00 -42.00 -14.62
C GLY A 192 -6.68 -43.05 -15.69
N ALA A 193 -7.59 -43.25 -16.65
CA ALA A 193 -7.49 -44.34 -17.63
C ALA A 193 -7.18 -43.81 -19.04
N THR A 194 -6.21 -44.40 -19.72
CA THR A 194 -5.77 -43.98 -21.06
C THR A 194 -6.72 -44.33 -22.21
N ASP A 195 -7.82 -45.04 -21.94
CA ASP A 195 -8.68 -45.65 -22.98
C ASP A 195 -10.15 -45.15 -22.93
N VAL A 196 -10.42 -44.00 -22.32
CA VAL A 196 -11.78 -43.45 -22.21
C VAL A 196 -11.85 -42.09 -22.87
N ASN A 197 -13.04 -41.73 -23.39
CA ASN A 197 -13.32 -40.40 -23.93
C ASN A 197 -13.40 -39.35 -22.80
N ALA A 198 -12.27 -39.08 -22.16
CA ALA A 198 -12.10 -38.02 -21.22
C ALA A 198 -11.24 -36.94 -21.84
N ASP A 199 -11.70 -35.71 -21.75
CA ASP A 199 -10.93 -34.53 -22.14
C ASP A 199 -10.35 -33.88 -20.89
N PHE A 200 -9.14 -33.35 -21.03
CA PHE A 200 -8.37 -32.72 -19.96
C PHE A 200 -8.12 -31.26 -20.32
N ILE A 201 -8.41 -30.36 -19.38
CA ILE A 201 -8.03 -28.95 -19.45
C ILE A 201 -7.07 -28.72 -18.30
N ASN A 202 -5.85 -28.31 -18.62
CA ASN A 202 -4.89 -27.82 -17.63
C ASN A 202 -4.86 -26.30 -17.71
N PHE A 203 -4.90 -25.65 -16.57
CA PHE A 203 -4.84 -24.21 -16.43
C PHE A 203 -3.39 -23.78 -16.22
N GLU A 204 -3.05 -22.63 -16.77
CA GLU A 204 -1.70 -22.08 -16.65
C GLU A 204 -1.55 -21.30 -15.34
N HIS A 205 -0.55 -21.68 -14.56
CA HIS A 205 -0.16 -20.94 -13.36
C HIS A 205 0.21 -19.49 -13.72
N ARG A 206 -0.07 -18.56 -12.84
CA ARG A 206 0.08 -17.10 -12.97
C ARG A 206 -1.02 -16.43 -13.81
N SER A 207 -1.36 -16.96 -14.99
CA SER A 207 -2.36 -16.31 -15.85
C SER A 207 -3.79 -16.77 -15.56
N ASP A 208 -3.99 -18.05 -15.33
CA ASP A 208 -5.32 -18.63 -15.10
C ASP A 208 -5.64 -18.77 -13.61
N PHE A 209 -4.63 -19.04 -12.79
CA PHE A 209 -4.75 -19.12 -11.34
C PHE A 209 -3.45 -18.75 -10.61
N VAL A 210 -3.58 -18.34 -9.35
CA VAL A 210 -2.46 -18.01 -8.45
C VAL A 210 -2.70 -18.56 -7.05
N LEU A 211 -1.62 -18.97 -6.38
CA LEU A 211 -1.65 -19.27 -4.94
C LEU A 211 -2.01 -18.01 -4.17
N GLN A 212 -2.71 -18.18 -3.06
CA GLN A 212 -2.90 -17.10 -2.09
C GLN A 212 -1.94 -17.28 -0.91
N GLY A 213 -1.60 -16.19 -0.24
CA GLY A 213 -0.66 -16.22 0.86
C GLY A 213 -1.10 -17.17 1.98
N TYR A 214 -0.15 -17.91 2.51
CA TYR A 214 -0.34 -18.94 3.53
C TYR A 214 -1.26 -20.10 3.11
N SER A 215 -1.43 -20.34 1.79
CA SER A 215 -1.97 -21.61 1.30
C SER A 215 -1.26 -22.78 1.94
N GLY A 216 -1.99 -23.84 2.28
CA GLY A 216 -1.39 -25.13 2.63
C GLY A 216 -1.08 -25.97 1.40
N SER A 217 -0.49 -27.15 1.62
CA SER A 217 -0.30 -28.17 0.57
C SER A 217 -1.59 -28.93 0.34
N SER A 218 -1.98 -29.13 -0.94
CA SER A 218 -3.09 -29.99 -1.34
C SER A 218 -2.63 -30.96 -2.42
N PHE A 219 -3.16 -32.20 -2.42
CA PHE A 219 -2.76 -33.26 -3.36
C PHE A 219 -3.99 -33.95 -3.96
N ILE A 220 -4.97 -33.18 -4.38
CA ILE A 220 -6.21 -33.68 -5.01
C ILE A 220 -5.93 -33.97 -6.48
N ARG A 221 -6.15 -35.22 -6.89
CA ARG A 221 -5.95 -35.68 -8.26
C ARG A 221 -7.27 -36.05 -8.92
N TYR A 222 -7.35 -36.09 -10.22
CA TYR A 222 -8.53 -36.48 -10.98
C TYR A 222 -9.17 -37.81 -10.55
N VAL A 223 -8.39 -38.71 -9.94
CA VAL A 223 -8.87 -40.05 -9.50
C VAL A 223 -9.44 -40.06 -8.09
N ASP A 224 -9.19 -38.97 -7.35
CA ASP A 224 -9.73 -38.83 -6.00
C ASP A 224 -11.20 -38.37 -6.10
N ASP A 225 -12.07 -38.96 -5.29
CA ASP A 225 -13.51 -38.71 -5.34
C ASP A 225 -13.86 -37.56 -4.40
N ILE A 226 -13.34 -36.38 -4.70
CA ILE A 226 -13.55 -35.16 -3.95
C ILE A 226 -14.61 -34.31 -4.65
N ASP A 227 -15.63 -33.91 -3.91
CA ASP A 227 -16.68 -33.04 -4.40
C ASP A 227 -16.17 -31.59 -4.53
N VAL A 228 -16.77 -30.84 -5.47
CA VAL A 228 -16.57 -29.40 -5.62
C VAL A 228 -17.89 -28.71 -5.33
N VAL A 229 -17.89 -27.79 -4.37
CA VAL A 229 -19.11 -27.14 -3.88
C VAL A 229 -19.02 -25.63 -4.09
N ASP A 230 -19.99 -25.05 -4.78
CA ASP A 230 -20.11 -23.60 -4.93
C ASP A 230 -20.93 -23.01 -3.77
N LEU A 231 -20.31 -22.15 -2.97
CA LEU A 231 -20.91 -21.45 -1.83
C LEU A 231 -21.30 -20.00 -2.15
N GLY A 232 -21.35 -19.61 -3.42
CA GLY A 232 -21.64 -18.23 -3.82
C GLY A 232 -20.58 -17.28 -3.28
N THR A 233 -20.97 -16.21 -2.57
CA THR A 233 -20.01 -15.26 -1.97
C THR A 233 -19.33 -15.79 -0.70
N GLY A 234 -19.71 -16.97 -0.20
CA GLY A 234 -19.09 -17.57 0.99
C GLY A 234 -19.22 -16.76 2.29
N ASN A 235 -20.05 -15.73 2.34
CA ASN A 235 -20.26 -14.90 3.52
C ASN A 235 -20.87 -15.71 4.69
N GLU A 236 -20.93 -15.12 5.91
CA GLU A 236 -21.44 -15.79 7.13
C GLU A 236 -22.78 -16.53 6.94
N SER A 237 -23.61 -16.09 5.98
CA SER A 237 -24.91 -16.71 5.70
C SER A 237 -24.83 -17.99 4.85
N ALA A 238 -23.68 -18.31 4.26
CA ALA A 238 -23.47 -19.53 3.49
C ALA A 238 -23.41 -20.76 4.41
N ASP A 239 -23.88 -21.91 3.93
CA ASP A 239 -23.82 -23.17 4.68
C ASP A 239 -22.48 -23.87 4.45
N TRP A 240 -21.45 -23.43 5.14
CA TRP A 240 -20.09 -23.97 5.05
C TRP A 240 -19.98 -25.45 5.45
N ASN A 241 -20.94 -25.98 6.24
CA ASN A 241 -20.95 -27.40 6.55
C ASN A 241 -21.14 -28.28 5.31
N THR A 242 -21.71 -27.76 4.23
CA THR A 242 -21.84 -28.49 2.95
C THR A 242 -20.49 -28.62 2.21
N GLY A 243 -19.50 -27.80 2.56
CA GLY A 243 -18.15 -27.82 2.02
C GLY A 243 -17.19 -28.75 2.74
N ALA A 244 -17.59 -29.34 3.88
CA ALA A 244 -16.71 -30.22 4.65
C ALA A 244 -16.24 -31.44 3.82
N GLY A 245 -14.92 -31.66 3.76
CA GLY A 245 -14.31 -32.71 2.95
C GLY A 245 -14.38 -32.47 1.43
N SER A 246 -14.63 -31.23 0.99
CA SER A 246 -14.77 -30.85 -0.41
C SER A 246 -13.82 -29.71 -0.77
N VAL A 247 -13.62 -29.48 -2.07
CA VAL A 247 -13.09 -28.20 -2.56
C VAL A 247 -14.24 -27.20 -2.68
N VAL A 248 -14.04 -26.03 -2.11
CA VAL A 248 -15.07 -24.98 -2.10
C VAL A 248 -14.71 -23.89 -3.10
N LEU A 249 -15.69 -23.49 -3.92
CA LEU A 249 -15.65 -22.29 -4.76
C LEU A 249 -16.35 -21.13 -4.07
N VAL A 250 -15.71 -19.93 -4.13
CA VAL A 250 -16.28 -18.67 -3.64
C VAL A 250 -16.12 -17.58 -4.70
N HIS A 251 -17.20 -16.88 -5.01
CA HIS A 251 -17.22 -15.77 -5.94
C HIS A 251 -16.80 -14.47 -5.24
N MET A 252 -15.68 -13.89 -5.65
CA MET A 252 -15.13 -12.65 -5.11
C MET A 252 -15.76 -11.45 -5.80
N THR A 253 -16.89 -11.00 -5.28
CA THR A 253 -17.62 -9.81 -5.72
C THR A 253 -17.38 -8.64 -4.76
N GLU A 254 -17.95 -7.46 -5.05
CA GLU A 254 -17.93 -6.30 -4.13
C GLU A 254 -18.62 -6.58 -2.77
N GLU A 255 -19.47 -7.62 -2.70
CA GLU A 255 -20.20 -8.00 -1.49
C GLU A 255 -19.48 -9.08 -0.67
N THR A 256 -18.39 -9.64 -1.20
CA THR A 256 -17.66 -10.75 -0.58
C THR A 256 -16.74 -10.21 0.53
N GLU A 257 -16.66 -10.95 1.63
CA GLU A 257 -15.77 -10.65 2.77
C GLU A 257 -14.28 -10.76 2.38
N SER A 258 -13.38 -10.49 3.32
CA SER A 258 -11.93 -10.53 3.05
C SER A 258 -11.43 -11.95 2.80
N ASN A 259 -10.29 -12.08 2.10
CA ASN A 259 -9.62 -13.37 1.93
C ASN A 259 -9.30 -14.04 3.27
N THR A 260 -8.93 -13.25 4.30
CA THR A 260 -8.68 -13.74 5.66
C THR A 260 -9.92 -14.35 6.29
N ASP A 261 -11.08 -13.69 6.19
CA ASP A 261 -12.34 -14.22 6.76
C ASP A 261 -12.78 -15.50 6.07
N LEU A 262 -12.65 -15.55 4.73
CA LEU A 262 -12.99 -16.75 3.95
C LEU A 262 -12.06 -17.92 4.25
N PHE A 263 -10.75 -17.67 4.31
CA PHE A 263 -9.74 -18.69 4.62
C PHE A 263 -9.93 -19.25 6.03
N LYS A 264 -10.14 -18.38 7.02
CA LYS A 264 -10.45 -18.78 8.40
C LYS A 264 -11.69 -19.66 8.45
N ARG A 265 -12.75 -19.26 7.77
CA ARG A 265 -14.03 -19.99 7.75
C ARG A 265 -13.90 -21.34 7.05
N ALA A 266 -13.15 -21.42 5.95
CA ALA A 266 -12.85 -22.68 5.27
C ALA A 266 -12.07 -23.63 6.21
N SER A 267 -11.05 -23.12 6.89
CA SER A 267 -10.28 -23.88 7.89
C SER A 267 -11.13 -24.40 9.06
N GLU A 268 -12.07 -23.60 9.55
CA GLU A 268 -12.97 -23.98 10.67
C GLU A 268 -14.04 -25.02 10.27
N ASN A 269 -14.24 -25.27 8.98
CA ASN A 269 -15.26 -26.18 8.44
C ASN A 269 -14.69 -27.41 7.70
N ASP A 270 -13.45 -27.78 7.96
CA ASP A 270 -12.80 -28.96 7.39
C ASP A 270 -12.86 -29.01 5.84
N VAL A 271 -12.63 -27.86 5.18
CA VAL A 271 -12.57 -27.76 3.72
C VAL A 271 -11.22 -28.30 3.23
N GLU A 272 -11.22 -29.13 2.18
CA GLU A 272 -10.00 -29.72 1.59
C GLU A 272 -9.23 -28.76 0.68
N GLY A 273 -9.90 -27.73 0.15
CA GLY A 273 -9.31 -26.71 -0.67
C GLY A 273 -10.26 -25.54 -0.93
N LEU A 274 -9.72 -24.32 -0.98
CA LEU A 274 -10.48 -23.10 -1.23
C LEU A 274 -10.03 -22.47 -2.55
N ILE A 275 -10.99 -22.26 -3.44
CA ILE A 275 -10.80 -21.59 -4.73
C ILE A 275 -11.66 -20.33 -4.77
N LEU A 276 -11.01 -19.17 -4.87
CA LEU A 276 -11.68 -17.89 -5.10
C LEU A 276 -11.80 -17.63 -6.60
N ILE A 277 -12.97 -17.28 -7.07
CA ILE A 277 -13.22 -16.85 -8.46
C ILE A 277 -13.23 -15.33 -8.46
N ASN A 278 -12.28 -14.70 -9.16
CA ASN A 278 -12.23 -13.25 -9.23
C ASN A 278 -13.36 -12.71 -10.12
N GLU A 279 -14.20 -11.82 -9.58
CA GLU A 279 -15.29 -11.15 -10.29
C GLU A 279 -15.35 -9.64 -9.98
N ARG A 280 -14.33 -9.07 -9.37
CA ARG A 280 -14.38 -7.67 -8.90
C ARG A 280 -13.19 -6.80 -9.29
N GLN A 281 -12.03 -7.40 -9.50
CA GLN A 281 -10.77 -6.65 -9.67
C GLN A 281 -10.02 -7.15 -10.89
N ASN A 282 -9.20 -6.27 -11.51
CA ASN A 282 -8.41 -6.61 -12.70
C ASN A 282 -9.25 -7.17 -13.86
N CYS A 283 -10.43 -6.57 -14.09
CA CYS A 283 -11.42 -6.98 -15.10
C CYS A 283 -11.44 -6.08 -16.33
N ASP A 284 -10.40 -5.28 -16.58
CA ASP A 284 -10.41 -4.26 -17.61
C ASP A 284 -10.14 -4.85 -19.02
N GLU A 285 -10.87 -4.38 -20.00
CA GLU A 285 -10.70 -4.78 -21.41
C GLU A 285 -9.32 -4.40 -21.99
N LEU A 286 -8.62 -3.43 -21.39
CA LEU A 286 -7.26 -3.06 -21.79
C LEU A 286 -6.24 -4.16 -21.49
N VAL A 287 -6.55 -5.06 -20.57
CA VAL A 287 -5.66 -6.14 -20.16
C VAL A 287 -6.05 -7.45 -20.83
N SER A 288 -7.19 -8.01 -20.50
CA SER A 288 -7.61 -9.32 -20.99
C SER A 288 -9.11 -9.39 -21.32
N GLY A 289 -9.92 -8.50 -20.79
CA GLY A 289 -11.38 -8.58 -20.82
C GLY A 289 -11.95 -9.67 -19.91
N ASP A 290 -11.09 -10.34 -19.12
CA ASP A 290 -11.44 -11.27 -18.06
C ASP A 290 -11.02 -10.68 -16.70
N CYS A 291 -11.62 -11.09 -15.60
CA CYS A 291 -11.13 -10.77 -14.26
C CYS A 291 -9.99 -11.74 -13.94
N ILE A 292 -8.75 -11.33 -14.18
CA ILE A 292 -7.57 -12.18 -13.99
C ILE A 292 -7.26 -12.39 -12.50
N PRO A 293 -6.68 -13.53 -12.12
CA PRO A 293 -6.37 -13.81 -10.72
C PRO A 293 -5.28 -12.87 -10.20
N TYR A 294 -5.36 -12.53 -8.93
CA TYR A 294 -4.37 -11.71 -8.25
C TYR A 294 -4.00 -12.33 -6.89
N PHE A 295 -2.77 -12.09 -6.46
CA PHE A 295 -2.30 -12.54 -5.15
C PHE A 295 -2.84 -11.66 -4.04
N LYS A 296 -3.16 -12.25 -2.89
CA LYS A 296 -3.34 -11.58 -1.60
C LYS A 296 -2.86 -12.49 -0.47
N SER A 297 -2.12 -11.91 0.43
CA SER A 297 -1.82 -12.56 1.70
C SER A 297 -3.03 -12.54 2.65
N VAL A 298 -3.05 -13.43 3.62
CA VAL A 298 -4.04 -13.42 4.71
C VAL A 298 -3.41 -12.84 5.96
N ASP A 299 -4.20 -12.16 6.78
CA ASP A 299 -3.75 -11.71 8.09
C ASP A 299 -3.68 -12.92 9.03
N ILE A 300 -2.48 -13.48 9.17
CA ILE A 300 -2.24 -14.65 10.02
C ILE A 300 -2.46 -14.37 11.51
N SER A 301 -2.43 -13.12 11.94
CA SER A 301 -2.73 -12.74 13.33
C SER A 301 -4.19 -12.95 13.70
N ALA A 302 -5.07 -13.00 12.71
CA ALA A 302 -6.50 -13.26 12.87
C ALA A 302 -6.85 -14.76 12.86
N ILE A 303 -5.86 -15.65 12.65
CA ILE A 303 -6.07 -17.09 12.44
C ILE A 303 -5.36 -17.87 13.56
N ASP A 304 -6.11 -18.59 14.38
CA ASP A 304 -5.55 -19.34 15.52
C ASP A 304 -4.65 -20.50 15.08
N ASN A 305 -5.00 -21.20 13.98
CA ASN A 305 -4.25 -22.32 13.43
C ASN A 305 -4.30 -22.25 11.90
N ILE A 306 -3.17 -22.01 11.26
CA ILE A 306 -3.06 -22.02 9.81
C ILE A 306 -3.14 -23.47 9.33
N PRO A 307 -4.10 -23.84 8.44
CA PRO A 307 -4.20 -25.21 7.93
C PRO A 307 -3.02 -25.51 7.02
N ILE A 308 -2.34 -26.61 7.28
CA ILE A 308 -1.16 -27.03 6.50
C ILE A 308 -1.51 -27.91 5.28
N ASP A 309 -2.74 -28.41 5.22
CA ASP A 309 -3.25 -29.37 4.24
C ASP A 309 -4.46 -28.86 3.44
N MET A 310 -4.73 -27.56 3.46
CA MET A 310 -5.77 -26.91 2.69
C MET A 310 -5.16 -25.98 1.64
N GLY A 311 -5.22 -26.36 0.36
CA GLY A 311 -4.80 -25.49 -0.74
C GLY A 311 -5.71 -24.26 -0.84
N PHE A 312 -5.10 -23.11 -1.16
CA PHE A 312 -5.81 -21.86 -1.29
C PHE A 312 -5.31 -21.10 -2.52
N ILE A 313 -6.20 -20.96 -3.52
CA ILE A 313 -5.89 -20.28 -4.79
C ILE A 313 -6.99 -19.29 -5.18
N MET A 314 -6.63 -18.38 -6.08
CA MET A 314 -7.59 -17.57 -6.83
C MET A 314 -7.48 -17.92 -8.30
N VAL A 315 -8.62 -18.03 -8.98
CA VAL A 315 -8.73 -18.26 -10.42
C VAL A 315 -9.34 -17.05 -11.14
N SER A 316 -9.10 -16.94 -12.44
CA SER A 316 -9.81 -15.97 -13.27
C SER A 316 -11.31 -16.28 -13.32
N GLN A 317 -12.12 -15.28 -13.71
CA GLN A 317 -13.56 -15.46 -13.87
C GLN A 317 -13.89 -16.57 -14.88
N SER A 318 -13.19 -16.60 -16.02
CA SER A 318 -13.41 -17.60 -17.06
C SER A 318 -13.02 -19.00 -16.64
N VAL A 319 -11.95 -19.16 -15.86
CA VAL A 319 -11.54 -20.45 -15.27
C VAL A 319 -12.58 -20.92 -14.25
N GLY A 320 -13.04 -20.04 -13.36
CA GLY A 320 -14.09 -20.34 -12.41
C GLY A 320 -15.36 -20.83 -13.10
N GLN A 321 -15.80 -20.15 -14.16
CA GLN A 321 -16.95 -20.59 -14.95
C GLN A 321 -16.71 -21.95 -15.61
N THR A 322 -15.48 -22.20 -16.10
CA THR A 322 -15.11 -23.48 -16.72
C THR A 322 -15.18 -24.63 -15.71
N ILE A 323 -14.73 -24.40 -14.46
CA ILE A 323 -14.85 -25.39 -13.37
C ILE A 323 -16.31 -25.67 -13.06
N ILE A 324 -17.14 -24.64 -12.91
CA ILE A 324 -18.57 -24.79 -12.65
C ILE A 324 -19.25 -25.61 -13.75
N ASP A 325 -19.01 -25.25 -15.01
CA ASP A 325 -19.68 -25.88 -16.16
C ASP A 325 -19.28 -27.34 -16.33
N ASN A 326 -18.04 -27.71 -16.10
CA ASN A 326 -17.53 -29.05 -16.39
C ASN A 326 -17.47 -29.95 -15.15
N VAL A 327 -17.14 -29.43 -13.98
CA VAL A 327 -17.03 -30.23 -12.75
C VAL A 327 -18.40 -30.32 -12.06
N ILE A 328 -18.98 -29.16 -11.72
CA ILE A 328 -20.24 -29.14 -10.94
C ILE A 328 -21.43 -29.59 -11.80
N ASN A 329 -21.59 -29.00 -13.00
CA ASN A 329 -22.76 -29.23 -13.85
C ASN A 329 -22.70 -30.52 -14.66
N GLN A 330 -21.49 -31.06 -14.94
CA GLN A 330 -21.28 -32.24 -15.79
C GLN A 330 -20.56 -33.40 -15.11
N ASP A 331 -20.46 -33.37 -13.77
CA ASP A 331 -19.86 -34.44 -12.97
C ASP A 331 -18.39 -34.75 -13.37
N GLY A 332 -17.63 -33.71 -13.76
CA GLY A 332 -16.20 -33.80 -14.02
C GLY A 332 -15.37 -33.97 -12.77
N ARG A 333 -14.05 -34.03 -12.92
CA ARG A 333 -13.10 -34.21 -11.82
C ARG A 333 -12.08 -33.08 -11.80
N LEU A 334 -11.73 -32.64 -10.60
CA LEU A 334 -10.73 -31.61 -10.36
C LEU A 334 -9.36 -32.25 -10.05
N GLN A 335 -8.30 -31.66 -10.57
CA GLN A 335 -6.94 -31.76 -10.04
C GLN A 335 -6.61 -30.43 -9.38
N PHE A 336 -6.19 -30.49 -8.13
CA PHE A 336 -5.80 -29.31 -7.38
C PHE A 336 -4.62 -29.66 -6.48
N MET A 337 -3.42 -29.23 -6.91
CA MET A 337 -2.18 -29.55 -6.23
C MET A 337 -1.43 -28.28 -5.89
N THR A 338 -1.10 -28.12 -4.62
CA THR A 338 -0.30 -27.02 -4.09
C THR A 338 0.84 -27.59 -3.25
N TYR A 339 2.00 -26.97 -3.33
CA TYR A 339 3.22 -27.41 -2.67
C TYR A 339 3.78 -26.25 -1.84
N VAL A 340 3.23 -26.07 -0.63
CA VAL A 340 3.54 -24.92 0.21
C VAL A 340 3.79 -25.37 1.65
N GLU A 341 4.91 -24.94 2.21
CA GLU A 341 5.15 -24.97 3.65
C GLU A 341 4.75 -23.61 4.25
N ASN A 342 3.66 -23.56 5.03
CA ASN A 342 3.01 -22.31 5.42
C ASN A 342 3.11 -21.95 6.91
N ALA A 343 3.85 -22.72 7.70
CA ALA A 343 3.97 -22.54 9.16
C ALA A 343 5.43 -22.33 9.60
N GLY A 344 6.24 -21.73 8.72
CA GLY A 344 7.66 -21.50 8.95
C GLY A 344 8.00 -20.06 9.30
N GLU A 345 9.29 -19.80 9.38
CA GLU A 345 9.89 -18.47 9.46
C GLU A 345 10.89 -18.33 8.32
N ALA A 346 11.00 -17.11 7.77
CA ALA A 346 12.06 -16.78 6.85
C ALA A 346 12.73 -15.45 7.26
N THR A 347 13.96 -15.26 6.83
CA THR A 347 14.68 -14.02 7.07
C THR A 347 14.35 -13.01 5.96
N VAL A 348 13.83 -11.86 6.32
CA VAL A 348 13.68 -10.71 5.41
C VAL A 348 14.77 -9.67 5.69
N LYS A 349 15.13 -8.89 4.70
CA LYS A 349 16.24 -7.94 4.76
C LYS A 349 15.76 -6.50 4.68
N VAL A 350 16.45 -5.62 5.41
CA VAL A 350 16.19 -4.17 5.41
C VAL A 350 17.50 -3.44 5.12
N PRO A 351 17.81 -3.16 3.84
CA PRO A 351 18.93 -2.31 3.46
C PRO A 351 18.61 -0.84 3.69
N CYS A 352 19.52 -0.10 4.35
CA CYS A 352 19.42 1.34 4.54
C CYS A 352 20.72 2.04 4.15
N GLY A 353 20.63 3.12 3.36
CA GLY A 353 21.66 4.11 3.13
C GLY A 353 21.49 5.30 4.08
N ILE A 354 22.58 5.85 4.63
CA ILE A 354 22.51 6.84 5.70
C ILE A 354 23.39 8.05 5.37
N ILE A 355 22.78 9.24 5.30
CA ILE A 355 23.47 10.52 5.29
C ILE A 355 23.38 11.12 6.69
N GLN A 356 24.52 11.12 7.40
CA GLN A 356 24.56 11.58 8.78
C GLN A 356 24.36 13.08 8.88
N GLY A 357 23.41 13.52 9.72
CA GLY A 357 23.13 14.91 9.99
C GLY A 357 23.89 15.49 11.18
N GLU A 358 23.66 16.78 11.43
CA GLU A 358 24.19 17.52 12.60
C GLU A 358 23.46 17.15 13.89
N SER A 359 22.24 16.58 13.78
CA SER A 359 21.38 16.17 14.92
C SER A 359 20.96 14.72 14.79
N ASP A 360 20.47 14.16 15.91
CA ASP A 360 19.91 12.81 15.97
C ASP A 360 18.47 12.75 15.39
N SER A 361 17.88 13.89 15.02
CA SER A 361 16.56 13.93 14.39
C SER A 361 16.58 13.23 13.04
N LEU A 362 15.58 12.39 12.77
CA LEU A 362 15.55 11.45 11.65
C LEU A 362 14.51 11.82 10.61
N ILE A 363 14.93 11.85 9.35
CA ILE A 363 14.02 11.79 8.19
C ILE A 363 14.28 10.45 7.51
N ILE A 364 13.23 9.65 7.33
CA ILE A 364 13.34 8.31 6.73
C ILE A 364 12.50 8.29 5.47
N ILE A 365 13.08 7.85 4.37
CA ILE A 365 12.43 7.69 3.07
C ILE A 365 12.42 6.19 2.79
N GLY A 366 11.23 5.62 2.55
CA GLY A 366 11.07 4.19 2.41
C GLY A 366 10.15 3.78 1.26
N ALA A 367 10.36 2.54 0.81
CA ALA A 367 9.60 1.78 -0.16
C ALA A 367 9.79 0.30 0.15
N HIS A 368 9.01 -0.63 -0.38
CA HIS A 368 9.36 -2.04 -0.27
C HIS A 368 10.07 -2.55 -1.52
N HIS A 369 10.88 -3.59 -1.36
CA HIS A 369 11.66 -4.15 -2.46
C HIS A 369 11.31 -5.61 -2.78
N ASP A 370 10.58 -6.27 -1.89
CA ASP A 370 9.91 -7.53 -2.19
C ASP A 370 8.72 -7.32 -3.14
N THR A 371 8.19 -8.37 -3.67
CA THR A 371 7.00 -8.38 -4.54
C THR A 371 6.22 -9.65 -4.32
N VAL A 372 4.97 -9.68 -4.76
CA VAL A 372 4.25 -10.94 -4.87
C VAL A 372 5.04 -11.96 -5.67
N TYR A 373 4.97 -13.23 -5.30
CA TYR A 373 5.86 -14.28 -5.81
C TYR A 373 5.82 -14.46 -7.34
N MET A 374 4.70 -14.12 -8.00
CA MET A 374 4.44 -14.48 -9.40
C MET A 374 4.41 -13.27 -10.35
N ALA A 375 4.88 -12.09 -9.92
CA ALA A 375 4.92 -10.87 -10.73
C ALA A 375 6.28 -10.18 -10.64
N GLN A 376 6.68 -9.50 -11.71
CA GLN A 376 7.91 -8.69 -11.72
C GLN A 376 7.89 -7.56 -10.68
N GLY A 377 6.69 -7.10 -10.28
CA GLY A 377 6.53 -5.99 -9.36
C GLY A 377 7.17 -4.71 -9.89
N ALA A 378 6.93 -4.40 -11.16
CA ALA A 378 7.50 -3.21 -11.78
C ALA A 378 6.91 -1.93 -11.19
N VAL A 379 5.59 -1.93 -10.97
CA VAL A 379 4.86 -0.84 -10.31
C VAL A 379 4.85 -1.08 -8.81
N ASP A 380 4.57 -2.29 -8.36
CA ASP A 380 4.44 -2.71 -6.96
C ASP A 380 5.61 -3.61 -6.52
N ASP A 381 6.75 -3.13 -5.89
CA ASP A 381 7.04 -1.72 -5.70
C ASP A 381 8.46 -1.38 -6.18
N SER A 382 8.83 -1.89 -7.39
CA SER A 382 10.07 -1.41 -8.01
C SER A 382 10.00 0.10 -8.33
N SER A 383 8.79 0.67 -8.47
CA SER A 383 8.61 2.10 -8.72
C SER A 383 9.04 2.95 -7.51
N GLY A 384 8.61 2.59 -6.31
CA GLY A 384 9.00 3.27 -5.08
C GLY A 384 10.46 3.04 -4.74
N THR A 385 10.93 1.80 -4.75
CA THR A 385 12.34 1.47 -4.50
C THR A 385 13.28 2.20 -5.47
N ALA A 386 12.95 2.28 -6.77
CA ALA A 386 13.73 3.05 -7.74
C ALA A 386 13.70 4.56 -7.45
N THR A 387 12.57 5.08 -6.96
CA THR A 387 12.46 6.48 -6.53
C THR A 387 13.32 6.75 -5.30
N VAL A 388 13.35 5.85 -4.31
CA VAL A 388 14.25 5.93 -3.14
C VAL A 388 15.72 5.96 -3.58
N LEU A 389 16.12 5.07 -4.50
CA LEU A 389 17.50 5.02 -5.01
C LEU A 389 17.88 6.30 -5.77
N GLU A 390 17.00 6.83 -6.61
CA GLU A 390 17.27 8.08 -7.33
C GLU A 390 17.33 9.27 -6.38
N MET A 391 16.44 9.35 -5.39
CA MET A 391 16.50 10.37 -4.34
C MET A 391 17.82 10.27 -3.57
N ALA A 392 18.25 9.07 -3.16
CA ALA A 392 19.52 8.85 -2.49
C ALA A 392 20.71 9.36 -3.35
N ARG A 393 20.69 9.06 -4.66
CA ARG A 393 21.70 9.56 -5.60
C ARG A 393 21.76 11.09 -5.64
N GLN A 394 20.59 11.74 -5.70
CA GLN A 394 20.51 13.20 -5.69
C GLN A 394 21.01 13.78 -4.36
N PHE A 395 20.63 13.19 -3.23
CA PHE A 395 21.06 13.67 -1.92
C PHE A 395 22.56 13.44 -1.66
N GLY A 396 23.15 12.40 -2.19
CA GLY A 396 24.62 12.25 -2.18
C GLY A 396 25.35 13.38 -2.94
N LEU A 397 24.76 13.85 -4.06
CA LEU A 397 25.27 15.02 -4.77
C LEU A 397 25.05 16.31 -4.00
N ILE A 398 23.87 16.49 -3.39
CA ILE A 398 23.53 17.67 -2.57
C ILE A 398 24.48 17.76 -1.37
N GLU A 399 24.68 16.66 -0.62
CA GLU A 399 25.61 16.61 0.51
C GLU A 399 27.02 17.02 0.11
N SER A 400 27.51 16.53 -1.03
CA SER A 400 28.82 16.88 -1.54
C SER A 400 28.99 18.38 -1.83
N GLN A 401 27.90 19.11 -2.08
CA GLN A 401 27.89 20.55 -2.42
C GLN A 401 27.55 21.43 -1.23
N MET A 402 26.60 21.03 -0.42
CA MET A 402 26.00 21.81 0.67
C MET A 402 26.61 21.46 2.04
N GLY A 403 27.28 20.29 2.16
CA GLY A 403 27.77 19.76 3.42
C GLY A 403 26.73 18.97 4.21
N THR A 404 26.97 18.80 5.49
CA THR A 404 26.16 17.98 6.39
C THR A 404 24.74 18.55 6.57
N PRO A 405 23.67 17.74 6.40
CA PRO A 405 22.29 18.18 6.62
C PRO A 405 21.97 18.41 8.11
N LYS A 406 20.94 19.17 8.42
CA LYS A 406 20.46 19.40 9.80
C LYS A 406 19.96 18.12 10.46
N HIS A 407 19.26 17.28 9.72
CA HIS A 407 18.69 16.01 10.14
C HIS A 407 19.46 14.85 9.53
N THR A 408 19.55 13.72 10.24
CA THR A 408 20.05 12.47 9.65
C THR A 408 19.01 11.91 8.68
N ILE A 409 19.42 11.57 7.47
CA ILE A 409 18.52 11.08 6.41
C ILE A 409 18.81 9.60 6.17
N TYR A 410 17.76 8.79 6.28
CA TYR A 410 17.78 7.37 5.95
C TYR A 410 17.03 7.14 4.65
N PHE A 411 17.60 6.30 3.79
CA PHE A 411 16.99 5.74 2.59
C PHE A 411 16.90 4.24 2.82
N CYS A 412 15.72 3.74 3.16
CA CYS A 412 15.52 2.33 3.50
C CYS A 412 14.61 1.65 2.49
N THR A 413 14.77 0.34 2.32
CA THR A 413 13.75 -0.45 1.64
C THR A 413 13.41 -1.69 2.47
N TRP A 414 12.15 -2.10 2.42
CA TRP A 414 11.59 -3.10 3.29
C TRP A 414 11.42 -4.42 2.52
N GLY A 415 11.80 -5.55 3.13
CA GLY A 415 11.35 -6.87 2.71
C GLY A 415 10.20 -7.30 3.61
N GLY A 416 9.26 -8.09 3.11
CA GLY A 416 8.13 -8.61 3.88
C GLY A 416 6.91 -7.68 3.94
N GLU A 417 6.79 -6.74 3.03
CA GLU A 417 5.61 -5.88 2.92
C GLU A 417 4.40 -6.68 2.49
N GLU A 418 4.53 -7.42 1.39
CA GLU A 418 3.47 -8.14 0.67
C GLU A 418 2.78 -9.23 1.52
N GLU A 419 3.45 -9.76 2.51
CA GLU A 419 2.92 -10.77 3.41
C GLU A 419 2.42 -10.20 4.74
N GLY A 420 2.60 -8.90 5.01
CA GLY A 420 2.02 -8.23 6.18
C GLY A 420 2.91 -7.20 6.87
N LEU A 421 3.66 -6.39 6.13
CA LEU A 421 4.50 -5.30 6.65
C LEU A 421 5.58 -5.79 7.63
N PHE A 422 6.08 -7.02 7.46
CA PHE A 422 6.90 -7.67 8.48
C PHE A 422 8.24 -6.98 8.69
N GLY A 423 8.94 -6.60 7.62
CA GLY A 423 10.26 -5.98 7.73
C GLY A 423 10.22 -4.58 8.34
N SER A 424 9.31 -3.73 7.90
CA SER A 424 9.14 -2.40 8.45
C SER A 424 8.66 -2.45 9.90
N THR A 425 7.73 -3.37 10.24
CA THR A 425 7.26 -3.58 11.61
C THR A 425 8.40 -4.02 12.53
N ALA A 426 9.16 -5.05 12.14
CA ALA A 426 10.27 -5.56 12.94
C ALA A 426 11.38 -4.50 13.11
N TRP A 427 11.64 -3.71 12.05
CA TRP A 427 12.61 -2.63 12.11
C TRP A 427 12.15 -1.50 13.05
N VAL A 428 10.89 -1.08 12.95
CA VAL A 428 10.29 -0.07 13.86
C VAL A 428 10.33 -0.57 15.30
N ASP A 429 9.97 -1.81 15.57
CA ASP A 429 10.01 -2.39 16.92
C ASP A 429 11.42 -2.39 17.51
N LYS A 430 12.43 -2.75 16.71
CA LYS A 430 13.84 -2.73 17.13
C LYS A 430 14.35 -1.32 17.41
N HIS A 431 13.92 -0.34 16.64
CA HIS A 431 14.39 1.05 16.71
C HIS A 431 13.42 1.98 17.45
N ARG A 432 12.35 1.46 18.04
CA ARG A 432 11.21 2.19 18.62
C ARG A 432 11.61 3.36 19.51
N ASN A 433 12.49 3.15 20.46
CA ASN A 433 12.92 4.20 21.38
C ASN A 433 13.58 5.38 20.65
N ASN A 434 14.40 5.10 19.66
CA ASN A 434 15.04 6.15 18.85
C ASN A 434 14.01 6.87 17.96
N LEU A 435 13.08 6.13 17.39
CA LEU A 435 12.01 6.71 16.56
C LEU A 435 11.08 7.59 17.39
N TYR A 436 10.67 7.14 18.57
CA TYR A 436 9.83 7.91 19.48
C TYR A 436 10.45 9.27 19.83
N GLU A 437 11.77 9.29 20.11
CA GLU A 437 12.47 10.52 20.48
C GLU A 437 12.85 11.40 19.29
N ASN A 438 13.15 10.81 18.13
CA ASN A 438 13.88 11.51 17.07
C ASN A 438 13.22 11.49 15.69
N LEU A 439 12.13 10.72 15.45
CA LEU A 439 11.49 10.68 14.15
C LEU A 439 10.86 12.03 13.81
N ARG A 440 11.48 12.74 12.86
CA ARG A 440 10.94 13.99 12.33
C ARG A 440 9.88 13.74 11.26
N LEU A 441 10.14 12.76 10.38
CA LEU A 441 9.25 12.45 9.27
C LEU A 441 9.60 11.08 8.67
N TYR A 442 8.59 10.27 8.38
CA TYR A 442 8.68 9.14 7.49
C TYR A 442 8.00 9.45 6.14
N ILE A 443 8.63 9.10 5.05
CA ILE A 443 8.11 9.26 3.67
C ILE A 443 7.95 7.88 3.08
N ASN A 444 6.73 7.52 2.67
CA ASN A 444 6.40 6.26 2.03
C ASN A 444 6.18 6.45 0.54
N LEU A 445 6.87 5.66 -0.23
CA LEU A 445 6.77 5.60 -1.68
C LEU A 445 6.38 4.17 -2.06
N ASP A 446 5.10 3.93 -2.21
CA ASP A 446 4.55 2.63 -2.55
C ASP A 446 3.62 2.83 -3.75
N MET A 447 3.92 2.16 -4.86
CA MET A 447 3.20 2.34 -6.12
C MET A 447 3.05 3.81 -6.52
N ASN A 448 4.11 4.62 -6.39
CA ASN A 448 4.08 6.05 -6.74
C ASN A 448 4.05 6.33 -8.24
N HIS A 449 3.83 5.30 -9.03
CA HIS A 449 3.69 5.26 -10.48
C HIS A 449 2.28 5.64 -10.94
N VAL A 450 2.15 6.26 -12.12
CA VAL A 450 0.86 6.56 -12.77
C VAL A 450 0.85 5.95 -14.16
N ASP A 451 -0.11 5.09 -14.43
CA ASP A 451 -0.37 4.58 -15.76
C ASP A 451 -0.90 5.71 -16.67
N ALA A 452 -0.15 6.04 -17.71
CA ALA A 452 -0.46 7.14 -18.61
C ALA A 452 -1.77 6.93 -19.41
N GLU A 453 -2.20 5.69 -19.61
CA GLU A 453 -3.41 5.36 -20.37
C GLU A 453 -4.69 5.53 -19.55
N ARG A 454 -4.58 5.47 -18.20
CA ARG A 454 -5.73 5.51 -17.31
C ARG A 454 -6.18 6.90 -16.88
N ASN A 455 -5.42 7.93 -17.20
CA ASN A 455 -5.72 9.32 -16.82
C ASN A 455 -6.07 9.49 -15.34
N SER A 456 -5.40 8.75 -14.50
CA SER A 456 -5.51 8.80 -13.04
C SER A 456 -4.39 9.66 -12.47
N GLY A 457 -4.49 10.02 -11.19
CA GLY A 457 -3.63 11.02 -10.59
C GLY A 457 -2.69 10.47 -9.53
N VAL A 458 -1.80 11.34 -9.06
CA VAL A 458 -0.97 11.12 -7.88
C VAL A 458 -1.63 11.77 -6.67
N THR A 459 -1.79 11.02 -5.60
CA THR A 459 -2.25 11.53 -4.32
C THR A 459 -1.09 11.58 -3.33
N LEU A 460 -0.80 12.78 -2.86
CA LEU A 460 0.18 13.08 -1.83
C LEU A 460 -0.58 13.38 -0.53
N PHE A 461 -0.34 12.66 0.54
CA PHE A 461 -1.03 12.93 1.79
C PHE A 461 -0.13 12.74 3.01
N GLY A 462 -0.57 13.26 4.14
CA GLY A 462 0.15 13.11 5.40
C GLY A 462 -0.76 13.40 6.59
N ASN A 463 -0.29 13.02 7.78
CA ASN A 463 -1.05 13.15 9.01
C ASN A 463 -0.74 14.41 9.83
N HIS A 464 0.18 15.26 9.39
CA HIS A 464 0.55 16.45 10.14
C HIS A 464 0.38 17.74 9.31
N ASN A 465 -0.28 18.75 9.87
CA ASN A 465 -0.62 20.00 9.18
C ASN A 465 0.60 20.70 8.56
N THR A 466 1.70 20.82 9.32
CA THR A 466 2.90 21.51 8.85
C THR A 466 3.52 20.81 7.64
N ASP A 467 3.61 19.47 7.65
CA ASP A 467 4.19 18.71 6.54
C ASP A 467 3.32 18.80 5.29
N VAL A 468 2.00 18.70 5.45
CA VAL A 468 1.04 18.87 4.33
C VAL A 468 1.06 20.30 3.79
N SER A 469 1.24 21.32 4.65
CA SER A 469 1.40 22.71 4.22
C SER A 469 2.66 22.87 3.37
N HIS A 470 3.79 22.33 3.80
CA HIS A 470 5.03 22.33 3.00
C HIS A 470 4.85 21.61 1.66
N ILE A 471 4.24 20.40 1.65
CA ILE A 471 3.94 19.66 0.42
C ILE A 471 3.08 20.51 -0.51
N SER A 472 2.06 21.19 0.01
CA SER A 472 1.18 22.07 -0.78
C SER A 472 1.97 23.22 -1.42
N GLY A 473 2.81 23.90 -0.65
CA GLY A 473 3.64 25.01 -1.16
C GLY A 473 4.67 24.54 -2.21
N ILE A 474 5.31 23.39 -1.97
CA ILE A 474 6.24 22.75 -2.92
C ILE A 474 5.48 22.32 -4.19
N SER A 475 4.28 21.76 -4.04
CA SER A 475 3.43 21.36 -5.16
C SER A 475 3.02 22.54 -6.05
N GLU A 476 2.72 23.70 -5.47
CA GLU A 476 2.45 24.92 -6.25
C GLU A 476 3.70 25.38 -7.03
N LYS A 477 4.88 25.29 -6.42
CA LYS A 477 6.15 25.58 -7.13
C LYS A 477 6.45 24.56 -8.22
N PHE A 478 6.17 23.28 -7.98
CA PHE A 478 6.26 22.21 -8.98
C PHE A 478 5.35 22.47 -10.18
N LYS A 479 4.08 22.84 -9.96
CA LYS A 479 3.14 23.20 -11.04
C LYS A 479 3.63 24.38 -11.87
N GLN A 480 4.30 25.34 -11.25
CA GLN A 480 4.86 26.49 -11.98
C GLN A 480 6.07 26.11 -12.83
N GLN A 481 6.93 25.20 -12.36
CA GLN A 481 8.16 24.82 -13.03
C GLN A 481 7.94 23.68 -14.04
N TYR A 482 7.01 22.76 -13.76
CA TYR A 482 6.70 21.56 -14.55
C TYR A 482 5.19 21.48 -14.88
N PRO A 483 4.61 22.49 -15.56
CA PRO A 483 3.16 22.55 -15.77
C PRO A 483 2.64 21.33 -16.57
N ASP A 484 3.40 20.85 -17.54
CA ASP A 484 3.00 19.71 -18.36
C ASP A 484 2.90 18.40 -17.56
N LEU A 485 3.80 18.18 -16.60
CA LEU A 485 3.75 17.02 -15.69
C LEU A 485 2.59 17.15 -14.69
N ALA A 486 2.43 18.33 -14.12
CA ALA A 486 1.36 18.60 -13.16
C ALA A 486 -0.04 18.43 -13.76
N ASP A 487 -0.24 18.90 -14.99
CA ASP A 487 -1.51 18.75 -15.70
C ASP A 487 -1.76 17.28 -16.11
N ARG A 488 -0.69 16.56 -16.52
CA ARG A 488 -0.79 15.17 -16.97
C ARG A 488 -1.19 14.23 -15.83
N TYR A 489 -0.64 14.41 -14.64
CA TYR A 489 -0.79 13.46 -13.54
C TYR A 489 -1.77 13.91 -12.44
N ASN A 490 -2.59 14.93 -12.67
CA ASN A 490 -3.70 15.37 -11.81
C ASN A 490 -3.40 15.24 -10.30
N MET A 491 -2.35 15.92 -9.87
CA MET A 491 -1.81 15.80 -8.52
C MET A 491 -2.76 16.37 -7.46
N GLN A 492 -2.99 15.61 -6.40
CA GLN A 492 -3.80 16.01 -5.25
C GLN A 492 -2.97 15.96 -3.96
N VAL A 493 -3.16 16.96 -3.09
CA VAL A 493 -2.57 16.99 -1.75
C VAL A 493 -3.69 16.90 -0.71
N ARG A 494 -3.56 16.00 0.26
CA ARG A 494 -4.59 15.77 1.28
C ARG A 494 -3.98 15.67 2.68
N LYS A 495 -4.70 16.14 3.69
CA LYS A 495 -4.41 15.90 5.11
C LYS A 495 -5.36 14.82 5.64
N LEU A 496 -4.82 13.83 6.31
CA LEU A 496 -5.57 12.79 7.02
C LEU A 496 -5.33 12.92 8.53
N ASP A 497 -6.32 12.59 9.35
CA ASP A 497 -6.08 12.48 10.79
C ASP A 497 -5.23 11.25 11.11
N ASP A 498 -4.52 11.27 12.24
CA ASP A 498 -3.60 10.18 12.61
C ASP A 498 -4.29 8.81 12.58
N THR A 499 -5.54 8.74 13.04
CA THR A 499 -6.34 7.51 13.07
C THR A 499 -6.94 7.11 11.72
N ASP A 500 -6.86 7.99 10.72
CA ASP A 500 -7.39 7.76 9.37
C ASP A 500 -6.27 7.39 8.37
N MET A 501 -5.01 7.37 8.82
CA MET A 501 -3.91 6.86 7.99
C MET A 501 -4.14 5.38 7.68
N PRO A 502 -3.98 4.97 6.41
CA PRO A 502 -4.20 3.57 6.02
C PRO A 502 -3.20 2.62 6.70
N TYR A 503 -3.60 1.35 6.88
CA TYR A 503 -2.73 0.29 7.41
C TYR A 503 -2.12 -0.60 6.32
N ASN A 504 -2.21 -0.18 5.07
CA ASN A 504 -1.98 -1.03 3.91
C ASN A 504 -0.59 -0.86 3.28
N SER A 505 0.39 -0.28 3.99
CA SER A 505 1.77 -0.15 3.53
C SER A 505 2.70 0.24 4.68
N ASP A 506 4.01 0.24 4.45
CA ASP A 506 5.09 0.41 5.42
C ASP A 506 5.07 1.71 6.24
N HIS A 507 4.23 2.68 5.91
CA HIS A 507 4.04 3.84 6.79
C HIS A 507 3.27 3.49 8.07
N ALA A 508 2.47 2.43 8.06
CA ALA A 508 1.63 2.08 9.20
C ALA A 508 2.44 1.81 10.48
N PRO A 509 3.51 1.01 10.50
CA PRO A 509 4.34 0.84 11.69
C PRO A 509 4.93 2.16 12.19
N PHE A 510 5.35 3.05 11.30
CA PHE A 510 5.90 4.36 11.68
C PHE A 510 4.86 5.31 12.26
N VAL A 511 3.60 5.20 11.84
CA VAL A 511 2.51 6.01 12.40
C VAL A 511 2.03 5.44 13.72
N TYR A 512 1.85 4.11 13.81
CA TYR A 512 1.07 3.49 14.88
C TYR A 512 1.90 2.78 15.95
N ASN A 513 3.14 2.36 15.66
CA ASN A 513 3.90 1.47 16.55
C ASN A 513 5.09 2.14 17.24
N ILE A 514 5.34 3.42 17.01
CA ILE A 514 6.48 4.11 17.66
C ILE A 514 6.26 4.36 19.15
N ASP A 515 5.03 4.38 19.63
CA ASP A 515 4.67 4.60 21.03
C ASP A 515 4.16 3.31 21.67
N GLU A 516 4.88 2.82 22.67
CA GLU A 516 4.56 1.58 23.40
C GLU A 516 3.76 1.84 24.67
N ASP A 517 3.92 3.02 25.29
CA ASP A 517 3.25 3.39 26.54
C ASP A 517 2.12 4.40 26.31
N GLU A 518 0.96 3.90 25.94
CA GLU A 518 -0.23 4.73 25.69
C GLU A 518 -0.89 5.28 26.97
N SER A 519 -0.27 5.10 28.15
CA SER A 519 -0.90 5.47 29.44
C SER A 519 -1.09 6.97 29.63
N ASP A 520 -0.31 7.80 28.96
CA ASP A 520 -0.39 9.27 28.93
C ASP A 520 -1.03 9.84 27.66
N GLY A 521 -1.51 8.97 26.77
CA GLY A 521 -2.12 9.26 25.48
C GLY A 521 -1.21 8.84 24.32
N LYS A 522 -1.77 8.11 23.35
CA LYS A 522 -1.02 7.59 22.20
C LYS A 522 -0.39 8.71 21.39
N GLN A 523 0.91 8.59 21.13
CA GLN A 523 1.62 9.44 20.19
C GLN A 523 1.74 8.74 18.83
N TYR A 524 1.40 9.46 17.77
CA TYR A 524 1.49 8.98 16.41
C TYR A 524 2.75 9.54 15.74
N GLY A 525 3.41 8.70 14.94
CA GLY A 525 4.52 9.17 14.13
C GLY A 525 4.06 10.03 12.97
N ARG A 526 4.91 10.94 12.53
CA ARG A 526 4.64 11.83 11.38
C ARG A 526 5.02 11.11 10.10
N ALA A 527 4.05 10.96 9.20
CA ALA A 527 4.27 10.33 7.92
C ALA A 527 3.63 11.11 6.77
N VAL A 528 4.27 11.03 5.61
CA VAL A 528 3.69 11.43 4.32
C VAL A 528 3.80 10.26 3.35
N VAL A 529 2.80 10.10 2.51
CA VAL A 529 2.64 8.94 1.64
C VAL A 529 2.29 9.41 0.23
N CYS A 530 2.83 8.73 -0.77
CA CYS A 530 2.44 8.89 -2.16
C CYS A 530 1.79 7.61 -2.66
N TYR A 531 0.57 7.73 -3.14
CA TYR A 531 -0.04 6.71 -3.99
C TYR A 531 -0.23 7.27 -5.40
N GLY A 532 0.20 6.49 -6.38
CA GLY A 532 -0.16 6.68 -7.76
C GLY A 532 -1.60 6.25 -8.04
N SER A 533 -1.93 6.06 -9.28
CA SER A 533 -3.20 5.44 -9.66
C SER A 533 -3.12 3.95 -9.41
N GLY A 534 -4.13 3.38 -8.77
CA GLY A 534 -4.24 1.93 -8.67
C GLY A 534 -4.08 1.28 -10.05
N SER A 535 -3.20 0.31 -10.17
CA SER A 535 -2.93 -0.35 -11.43
C SER A 535 -3.93 -1.49 -11.66
N LEU A 536 -4.27 -1.72 -12.93
CA LEU A 536 -5.01 -2.90 -13.37
C LEU A 536 -4.20 -4.17 -13.19
N GLU A 537 -2.91 -4.00 -13.14
CA GLU A 537 -1.92 -5.05 -13.04
C GLU A 537 -1.60 -5.43 -11.59
N TYR A 538 -2.16 -4.70 -10.61
CA TYR A 538 -1.91 -4.88 -9.19
C TYR A 538 -1.98 -6.35 -8.76
N HIS A 539 -0.88 -6.88 -8.22
CA HIS A 539 -0.72 -8.25 -7.76
C HIS A 539 -1.00 -9.32 -8.82
N THR A 540 -0.78 -9.00 -10.09
CA THR A 540 -0.91 -9.94 -11.22
C THR A 540 0.39 -10.10 -11.99
N TYR A 541 0.50 -11.15 -12.80
CA TYR A 541 1.64 -11.38 -13.69
C TYR A 541 1.87 -10.26 -14.74
N LEU A 542 0.92 -9.34 -14.88
CA LEU A 542 1.00 -8.20 -15.79
C LEU A 542 1.64 -6.96 -15.17
N ASP A 543 1.96 -7.00 -13.88
CA ASP A 543 2.79 -5.95 -13.27
C ASP A 543 4.25 -6.10 -13.70
N ASN A 544 4.56 -5.59 -14.89
CA ASN A 544 5.86 -5.70 -15.57
C ASN A 544 6.28 -4.35 -16.19
N MET A 545 7.45 -4.32 -16.83
CA MET A 545 8.03 -3.08 -17.39
C MET A 545 7.37 -2.58 -18.67
N ASP A 546 6.43 -3.30 -19.28
CA ASP A 546 5.83 -2.93 -20.56
C ASP A 546 5.05 -1.61 -20.49
N ARG A 547 4.40 -1.36 -19.34
CA ARG A 547 3.59 -0.16 -19.09
C ARG A 547 4.24 0.80 -18.09
N PHE A 548 5.50 0.58 -17.74
CA PHE A 548 6.21 1.39 -16.77
C PHE A 548 6.45 2.81 -17.28
N ASN A 549 5.95 3.79 -16.54
CA ASN A 549 5.99 5.22 -16.86
C ASN A 549 6.92 5.96 -15.89
N GLU A 550 8.19 6.03 -16.23
CA GLU A 550 9.22 6.65 -15.41
C GLU A 550 9.01 8.16 -15.16
N GLU A 551 8.35 8.87 -16.09
CA GLU A 551 8.08 10.30 -15.91
C GLU A 551 7.17 10.56 -14.70
N SER A 552 6.26 9.65 -14.40
CA SER A 552 5.34 9.81 -13.27
C SER A 552 6.04 9.80 -11.92
N LEU A 553 7.14 9.05 -11.79
CA LEU A 553 7.94 8.98 -10.56
C LEU A 553 8.56 10.34 -10.20
N ALA A 554 8.82 11.19 -11.20
CA ALA A 554 9.36 12.53 -10.96
C ALA A 554 8.41 13.42 -10.13
N VAL A 555 7.11 13.15 -10.12
CA VAL A 555 6.15 13.94 -9.35
C VAL A 555 6.44 13.79 -7.85
N SER A 556 6.40 12.58 -7.34
CA SER A 556 6.69 12.29 -5.93
C SER A 556 8.17 12.51 -5.59
N GLY A 557 9.08 12.08 -6.47
CA GLY A 557 10.53 12.22 -6.28
C GLY A 557 10.97 13.68 -6.13
N ILE A 558 10.46 14.59 -6.98
CA ILE A 558 10.76 16.02 -6.87
C ILE A 558 10.07 16.62 -5.64
N ILE A 559 8.79 16.35 -5.42
CA ILE A 559 8.03 17.03 -4.36
C ILE A 559 8.53 16.58 -2.98
N TYR A 560 8.62 15.28 -2.73
CA TYR A 560 9.10 14.78 -1.44
C TYR A 560 10.60 14.99 -1.26
N GLY A 561 11.38 14.84 -2.32
CA GLY A 561 12.78 15.21 -2.24
C GLY A 561 13.01 16.69 -1.93
N SER A 562 12.17 17.59 -2.47
CA SER A 562 12.24 19.02 -2.13
C SER A 562 11.76 19.30 -0.70
N LEU A 563 10.81 18.52 -0.17
CA LEU A 563 10.43 18.57 1.25
C LEU A 563 11.64 18.18 2.14
N VAL A 564 12.30 17.07 1.83
CA VAL A 564 13.52 16.64 2.56
C VAL A 564 14.62 17.70 2.45
N TYR A 565 14.83 18.26 1.26
CA TYR A 565 15.81 19.33 1.05
C TYR A 565 15.49 20.56 1.91
N TYR A 566 14.23 20.99 1.92
CA TYR A 566 13.80 22.12 2.75
C TYR A 566 14.02 21.86 4.24
N LEU A 567 13.65 20.68 4.74
CA LEU A 567 13.86 20.32 6.15
C LEU A 567 15.34 20.19 6.51
N ALA A 568 16.14 19.62 5.62
CA ALA A 568 17.54 19.31 5.90
C ALA A 568 18.52 20.47 5.66
N TYR A 569 18.23 21.36 4.72
CA TYR A 569 19.13 22.43 4.28
C TYR A 569 18.48 23.84 4.24
N GLY A 570 17.16 23.93 4.38
CA GLY A 570 16.45 25.22 4.40
C GLY A 570 16.88 26.10 5.58
N ASP A 571 16.78 27.44 5.46
CA ASP A 571 17.16 28.43 6.49
C ASP A 571 16.21 28.46 7.70
#